data_bb6bfa4ad32572d47b236b461d51a68f
#
_entry.id   bb6bfa4ad32572d47b236b461d51a68f
#
_cell.length_a   1.000
_cell.length_b   1.000
_cell.length_c   1.000
_cell.angle_alpha   90.00
_cell.angle_beta   90.00
_cell.angle_gamma   90.00
#
_symmetry.space_group_name_H-M   'P 1'
#
loop_
_entity.id
_entity.type
_entity.pdbx_description
1 polymer ?
#
loop_
_entity_poly.entity_id
_entity_poly.type
_entity_poly.pdbx_seq_one_letter_code
_entity_poly.pdbx_strand_id
1 'polypeptide(L)'
;MSEITKIQWCDTTVNPIMGCGGCELFPTPREVLGAIDTAAAEAGGKIDSKRIYKELVNEVFLKSENPHPGHRQAVNVTNIYHLRGRFLERVEERHNKEVALAGDTAIRKAVTCYAAVLHLNKGASILDREGIREGEDKPREPHKGHAPIFEMVTTYPGRAAIAARLPDLLGRFNPATPWKERLPRIFFVSDMGDALSSRGDFGFLKTDLMPAINSDAGKRHLWLWLTKRPEHMVKFAEDIGGFPPNVCAMTTLTGPDEKSLKRLADLKSVNAAVRGLSIEPLWDRIPPNKLNLNGIDWVIVGGESGSGELTRPFALEWAEELRDHCQKKGVAFFLKQLGQNPTRDGQPITLKDNHGGKWEEWEESLRTREFPRAFHEYRKDEMRLSDEPRPIQKKKEPKRSKDSTVTREEQAEFKRQHAIVKKGAQAFWEVGRALAVIKAGKLWRVGGHKSWDEYCGSVAGMSRGHAHRLLGAAGFLELLKTSPRGDVLPVMETQVRPLLRLPEPEQRLTAWGTAIERSEGGQPTVPLLQTVVCEILYPDGTAERPESRATQRLNVAGRLRDAIRGHVSYSQLEELLEELEGLL
;
A
#
# COMPACT_ATOMS: atom_id res chain seq x y z
N MET A 1 -9.87 -0.23 6.02
CA MET A 1 -9.53 -0.20 7.46
C MET A 1 -8.38 -1.16 7.70
N SER A 2 -7.29 -0.72 8.29
CA SER A 2 -6.22 -1.60 8.76
C SER A 2 -6.43 -1.82 10.25
N GLU A 3 -6.73 -3.03 10.66
CA GLU A 3 -6.91 -3.39 12.08
C GLU A 3 -5.59 -3.35 12.85
N ILE A 4 -4.46 -3.48 12.14
CA ILE A 4 -3.11 -3.33 12.68
C ILE A 4 -2.35 -2.43 11.72
N THR A 5 -1.79 -1.34 12.22
CA THR A 5 -0.95 -0.43 11.45
C THR A 5 0.50 -0.51 11.90
N LYS A 6 1.42 -0.19 10.98
CA LYS A 6 2.85 0.00 11.31
C LYS A 6 3.15 1.43 11.77
N ILE A 7 2.15 2.30 11.80
CA ILE A 7 2.29 3.68 12.28
C ILE A 7 2.46 3.65 13.80
N GLN A 8 3.57 4.18 14.30
CA GLN A 8 3.98 4.02 15.70
C GLN A 8 3.08 4.76 16.70
N TRP A 9 2.42 5.85 16.27
CA TRP A 9 1.60 6.70 17.13
C TRP A 9 0.09 6.41 17.09
N CYS A 10 -0.36 5.39 16.36
CA CYS A 10 -1.74 4.92 16.43
C CYS A 10 -1.82 3.39 16.47
N ASP A 11 -3.00 2.86 16.75
CA ASP A 11 -3.25 1.42 16.77
C ASP A 11 -3.95 0.93 15.49
N THR A 12 -4.77 1.79 14.90
CA THR A 12 -5.66 1.43 13.80
C THR A 12 -5.84 2.63 12.87
N THR A 13 -5.94 2.41 11.57
CA THR A 13 -6.33 3.45 10.61
C THR A 13 -7.76 3.23 10.15
N VAL A 14 -8.50 4.30 9.99
CA VAL A 14 -9.87 4.28 9.47
C VAL A 14 -10.03 5.32 8.37
N ASN A 15 -10.49 4.87 7.21
CA ASN A 15 -10.66 5.69 6.03
C ASN A 15 -12.13 5.79 5.63
N PRO A 16 -12.95 6.60 6.32
CA PRO A 16 -14.32 6.86 5.91
C PRO A 16 -14.36 7.67 4.62
N ILE A 17 -13.31 8.43 4.35
CA ILE A 17 -13.04 9.12 3.08
C ILE A 17 -11.65 8.73 2.61
N MET A 18 -11.50 8.48 1.31
CA MET A 18 -10.22 8.28 0.63
C MET A 18 -10.05 9.26 -0.52
N GLY A 19 -8.80 9.55 -0.86
CA GLY A 19 -8.46 10.49 -1.91
C GLY A 19 -8.26 11.91 -1.39
N CYS A 20 -7.73 12.78 -2.24
CA CYS A 20 -7.38 14.15 -1.88
C CYS A 20 -7.32 15.06 -3.12
N GLY A 21 -7.66 16.35 -2.93
CA GLY A 21 -7.58 17.37 -3.97
C GLY A 21 -6.17 17.89 -4.27
N GLY A 22 -5.12 17.37 -3.57
CA GLY A 22 -3.72 17.75 -3.78
C GLY A 22 -3.16 18.73 -2.75
N CYS A 23 -1.84 18.80 -2.65
CA CYS A 23 -1.05 19.72 -1.82
C CYS A 23 0.40 19.70 -2.33
N GLU A 24 1.34 20.28 -1.61
CA GLU A 24 2.78 20.28 -1.96
C GLU A 24 3.39 18.86 -2.06
N LEU A 25 2.80 17.86 -1.41
CA LEU A 25 3.24 16.45 -1.50
C LEU A 25 2.56 15.69 -2.64
N PHE A 26 1.47 16.23 -3.16
CA PHE A 26 0.70 15.68 -4.28
C PHE A 26 0.27 16.84 -5.17
N PRO A 27 1.16 17.26 -6.09
CA PRO A 27 0.98 18.44 -6.91
C PRO A 27 -0.13 18.27 -7.94
N THR A 28 -0.48 19.37 -8.58
CA THR A 28 -1.45 19.38 -9.69
C THR A 28 -0.90 18.65 -10.92
N PRO A 29 -1.75 18.11 -11.80
CA PRO A 29 -1.31 17.50 -13.05
C PRO A 29 -0.43 18.44 -13.90
N ARG A 30 -0.72 19.74 -13.88
CA ARG A 30 0.06 20.76 -14.60
C ARG A 30 1.50 20.86 -14.07
N GLU A 31 1.66 20.83 -12.76
CA GLU A 31 2.99 20.89 -12.12
C GLU A 31 3.79 19.61 -12.41
N VAL A 32 3.15 18.44 -12.36
CA VAL A 32 3.81 17.17 -12.69
C VAL A 32 4.25 17.13 -14.15
N LEU A 33 3.37 17.51 -15.08
CA LEU A 33 3.69 17.53 -16.51
C LEU A 33 4.79 18.57 -16.81
N GLY A 34 4.73 19.75 -16.19
CA GLY A 34 5.79 20.75 -16.33
C GLY A 34 7.15 20.26 -15.82
N ALA A 35 7.19 19.52 -14.71
CA ALA A 35 8.40 18.92 -14.19
C ALA A 35 8.97 17.85 -15.15
N ILE A 36 8.11 17.06 -15.79
CA ILE A 36 8.52 16.09 -16.81
C ILE A 36 9.13 16.79 -18.01
N ASP A 37 8.47 17.82 -18.55
CA ASP A 37 8.94 18.55 -19.73
C ASP A 37 10.27 19.26 -19.45
N THR A 38 10.45 19.82 -18.24
CA THR A 38 11.69 20.45 -17.79
C THR A 38 12.84 19.43 -17.70
N ALA A 39 12.61 18.31 -17.01
CA ALA A 39 13.63 17.29 -16.85
C ALA A 39 14.04 16.65 -18.21
N ALA A 40 13.10 16.49 -19.11
CA ALA A 40 13.37 16.01 -20.46
C ALA A 40 14.23 17.01 -21.26
N ALA A 41 13.97 18.30 -21.11
CA ALA A 41 14.74 19.37 -21.76
C ALA A 41 16.19 19.42 -21.22
N GLU A 42 16.36 19.28 -19.91
CA GLU A 42 17.68 19.18 -19.27
C GLU A 42 18.47 17.95 -19.74
N ALA A 43 17.79 16.85 -20.07
CA ALA A 43 18.37 15.65 -20.66
C ALA A 43 18.54 15.72 -22.19
N GLY A 44 18.36 16.92 -22.80
CA GLY A 44 18.57 17.16 -24.22
C GLY A 44 17.40 16.78 -25.13
N GLY A 45 16.23 16.47 -24.57
CA GLY A 45 14.99 16.16 -25.32
C GLY A 45 13.96 17.26 -25.23
N LYS A 46 13.14 17.41 -26.28
CA LYS A 46 11.96 18.29 -26.24
C LYS A 46 10.70 17.45 -26.42
N ILE A 47 9.93 17.31 -25.36
CA ILE A 47 8.69 16.52 -25.36
C ILE A 47 7.49 17.39 -25.00
N ASP A 48 6.31 16.94 -25.40
CA ASP A 48 5.00 17.43 -24.93
C ASP A 48 4.33 16.32 -24.13
N SER A 49 4.66 16.26 -22.86
CA SER A 49 4.16 15.22 -21.95
C SER A 49 2.64 15.19 -21.90
N LYS A 50 1.98 16.35 -21.94
CA LYS A 50 0.52 16.45 -21.95
C LYS A 50 -0.11 15.78 -23.16
N ARG A 51 0.47 15.98 -24.34
CA ARG A 51 0.03 15.36 -25.58
C ARG A 51 0.21 13.83 -25.51
N ILE A 52 1.39 13.37 -25.09
CA ILE A 52 1.68 11.94 -24.96
C ILE A 52 0.70 11.27 -24.00
N TYR A 53 0.42 11.85 -22.85
CA TYR A 53 -0.55 11.29 -21.91
C TYR A 53 -1.99 11.30 -22.44
N LYS A 54 -2.38 12.30 -23.21
CA LYS A 54 -3.68 12.28 -23.89
C LYS A 54 -3.80 11.10 -24.85
N GLU A 55 -2.78 10.86 -25.66
CA GLU A 55 -2.72 9.72 -26.58
C GLU A 55 -2.80 8.40 -25.83
N LEU A 56 -2.02 8.22 -24.76
CA LEU A 56 -2.00 7.02 -23.92
C LEU A 56 -3.35 6.75 -23.22
N VAL A 57 -4.01 7.79 -22.69
CA VAL A 57 -5.33 7.64 -22.06
C VAL A 57 -6.38 7.21 -23.09
N ASN A 58 -6.35 7.80 -24.29
CA ASN A 58 -7.26 7.42 -25.38
C ASN A 58 -7.04 5.95 -25.79
N GLU A 59 -5.79 5.52 -25.84
CA GLU A 59 -5.42 4.16 -26.22
C GLU A 59 -5.81 3.12 -25.17
N VAL A 60 -5.59 3.43 -23.89
CA VAL A 60 -5.73 2.46 -22.79
C VAL A 60 -7.13 2.47 -22.19
N PHE A 61 -7.71 3.64 -21.94
CA PHE A 61 -8.95 3.74 -21.18
C PHE A 61 -10.18 4.05 -22.03
N LEU A 62 -10.06 4.82 -23.12
CA LEU A 62 -11.25 5.18 -23.93
C LEU A 62 -11.65 4.09 -24.92
N LYS A 63 -10.79 3.10 -25.16
CA LYS A 63 -11.15 1.90 -25.95
C LYS A 63 -11.84 0.82 -25.09
N SER A 64 -11.82 0.95 -23.77
CA SER A 64 -12.56 0.09 -22.85
C SER A 64 -14.06 0.44 -22.89
N GLU A 65 -14.93 -0.57 -22.90
CA GLU A 65 -16.39 -0.38 -23.01
C GLU A 65 -16.98 0.46 -21.86
N ASN A 66 -16.37 0.43 -20.66
CA ASN A 66 -16.82 1.19 -19.47
C ASN A 66 -15.66 1.76 -18.64
N PRO A 67 -14.91 2.76 -19.13
CA PRO A 67 -13.85 3.35 -18.34
C PRO A 67 -14.43 4.15 -17.16
N HIS A 68 -13.80 4.04 -16.00
CA HIS A 68 -14.17 4.88 -14.85
C HIS A 68 -14.12 6.36 -15.24
N PRO A 69 -15.14 7.18 -14.87
CA PRO A 69 -15.20 8.60 -15.29
C PRO A 69 -13.93 9.41 -15.04
N GLY A 70 -13.20 9.12 -13.95
CA GLY A 70 -11.92 9.77 -13.63
C GLY A 70 -10.79 9.42 -14.59
N HIS A 71 -10.78 8.23 -15.21
CA HIS A 71 -9.78 7.84 -16.21
C HIS A 71 -10.02 8.51 -17.57
N ARG A 72 -11.23 9.00 -17.84
CA ARG A 72 -11.52 9.79 -19.06
C ARG A 72 -10.82 11.14 -19.07
N GLN A 73 -10.38 11.63 -17.91
CA GLN A 73 -9.59 12.86 -17.81
C GLN A 73 -8.11 12.54 -18.03
N ALA A 74 -7.60 12.76 -19.22
CA ALA A 74 -6.23 12.45 -19.63
C ALA A 74 -5.13 13.03 -18.72
N VAL A 75 -5.42 14.10 -18.02
CA VAL A 75 -4.46 14.91 -17.24
C VAL A 75 -4.72 14.86 -15.74
N ASN A 76 -4.99 13.70 -15.15
CA ASN A 76 -4.91 13.53 -13.70
C ASN A 76 -3.59 12.85 -13.30
N VAL A 77 -3.12 13.08 -12.08
CA VAL A 77 -1.84 12.54 -11.58
C VAL A 77 -1.89 11.02 -11.46
N THR A 78 -3.06 10.46 -11.16
CA THR A 78 -3.28 9.01 -11.12
C THR A 78 -2.98 8.37 -12.47
N ASN A 79 -3.50 8.92 -13.57
CA ASN A 79 -3.21 8.43 -14.92
C ASN A 79 -1.73 8.62 -15.29
N ILE A 80 -1.14 9.76 -14.96
CA ILE A 80 0.28 10.04 -15.20
C ILE A 80 1.12 8.96 -14.53
N TYR A 81 0.84 8.65 -13.28
CA TYR A 81 1.59 7.64 -12.53
C TYR A 81 1.37 6.21 -13.05
N HIS A 82 0.13 5.82 -13.35
CA HIS A 82 -0.20 4.48 -13.81
C HIS A 82 0.33 4.18 -15.21
N LEU A 83 0.32 5.17 -16.10
CA LEU A 83 0.78 5.03 -17.47
C LEU A 83 2.26 5.33 -17.66
N ARG A 84 3.02 5.59 -16.58
CA ARG A 84 4.43 5.99 -16.69
C ARG A 84 5.31 4.99 -17.44
N GLY A 85 5.06 3.68 -17.31
CA GLY A 85 5.78 2.66 -18.06
C GLY A 85 5.59 2.80 -19.57
N ARG A 86 4.35 2.95 -20.03
CA ARG A 86 4.05 3.20 -21.46
C ARG A 86 4.52 4.57 -21.92
N PHE A 87 4.53 5.55 -21.05
CA PHE A 87 5.11 6.86 -21.34
C PHE A 87 6.61 6.76 -21.59
N LEU A 88 7.34 6.01 -20.74
CA LEU A 88 8.77 5.74 -20.92
C LEU A 88 9.03 5.10 -22.27
N GLU A 89 8.34 4.01 -22.60
CA GLU A 89 8.48 3.31 -23.88
C GLU A 89 8.27 4.27 -25.05
N ARG A 90 7.21 5.09 -25.02
CA ARG A 90 6.88 6.04 -26.08
C ARG A 90 7.87 7.20 -26.23
N VAL A 91 8.48 7.65 -25.11
CA VAL A 91 9.51 8.69 -25.15
C VAL A 91 10.83 8.10 -25.62
N GLU A 92 11.19 6.89 -25.19
CA GLU A 92 12.40 6.20 -25.63
C GLU A 92 12.38 5.93 -27.15
N GLU A 93 11.24 5.51 -27.72
CA GLU A 93 11.06 5.33 -29.16
C GLU A 93 11.26 6.62 -29.99
N ARG A 94 10.88 7.78 -29.43
CA ARG A 94 10.89 9.07 -30.16
C ARG A 94 12.15 9.91 -29.89
N HIS A 95 12.84 9.64 -28.80
CA HIS A 95 14.04 10.38 -28.35
C HIS A 95 15.18 9.43 -28.00
N ASN A 96 15.41 9.22 -26.71
CA ASN A 96 16.38 8.27 -26.18
C ASN A 96 16.03 7.88 -24.73
N LYS A 97 16.77 6.91 -24.21
CA LYS A 97 16.60 6.37 -22.86
C LYS A 97 16.83 7.41 -21.75
N GLU A 98 17.78 8.32 -21.93
CA GLU A 98 18.11 9.34 -20.93
C GLU A 98 16.94 10.31 -20.72
N VAL A 99 16.35 10.79 -21.80
CA VAL A 99 15.16 11.66 -21.78
C VAL A 99 13.97 10.94 -21.12
N ALA A 100 13.75 9.66 -21.45
CA ALA A 100 12.70 8.86 -20.87
C ALA A 100 12.89 8.70 -19.34
N LEU A 101 14.09 8.32 -18.89
CA LEU A 101 14.42 8.15 -17.47
C LEU A 101 14.35 9.47 -16.68
N ALA A 102 14.74 10.60 -17.28
CA ALA A 102 14.58 11.92 -16.68
C ALA A 102 13.12 12.22 -16.39
N GLY A 103 12.21 11.92 -17.35
CA GLY A 103 10.76 12.06 -17.17
C GLY A 103 10.21 11.18 -16.05
N ASP A 104 10.57 9.89 -15.96
CA ASP A 104 10.14 9.00 -14.87
C ASP A 104 10.64 9.48 -13.49
N THR A 105 11.88 9.93 -13.43
CA THR A 105 12.48 10.48 -12.22
C THR A 105 11.73 11.73 -11.76
N ALA A 106 11.34 12.61 -12.69
CA ALA A 106 10.56 13.81 -12.39
C ALA A 106 9.18 13.46 -11.80
N ILE A 107 8.48 12.45 -12.34
CA ILE A 107 7.21 11.98 -11.79
C ILE A 107 7.39 11.49 -10.34
N ARG A 108 8.41 10.68 -10.07
CA ARG A 108 8.66 10.13 -8.73
C ARG A 108 9.05 11.21 -7.72
N LYS A 109 9.84 12.20 -8.15
CA LYS A 109 10.21 13.35 -7.32
C LYS A 109 9.03 14.28 -7.02
N ALA A 110 8.11 14.42 -7.97
CA ALA A 110 6.94 15.30 -7.81
C ALA A 110 5.89 14.69 -6.87
N VAL A 111 5.68 13.36 -6.91
CA VAL A 111 4.62 12.68 -6.11
C VAL A 111 5.25 12.01 -4.90
N THR A 112 5.34 12.75 -3.78
CA THR A 112 5.94 12.30 -2.52
C THR A 112 4.92 11.99 -1.42
N CYS A 113 3.63 12.26 -1.65
CA CYS A 113 2.57 11.96 -0.69
C CYS A 113 2.46 10.46 -0.41
N TYR A 114 2.72 10.06 0.85
CA TYR A 114 2.61 8.66 1.29
C TYR A 114 1.27 8.02 0.91
N ALA A 115 0.15 8.71 1.19
CA ALA A 115 -1.19 8.22 0.89
C ALA A 115 -1.41 8.02 -0.61
N ALA A 116 -0.95 8.97 -1.44
CA ALA A 116 -1.04 8.87 -2.89
C ALA A 116 -0.18 7.73 -3.43
N VAL A 117 1.09 7.66 -3.07
CA VAL A 117 2.01 6.60 -3.53
C VAL A 117 1.51 5.22 -3.13
N LEU A 118 1.03 5.04 -1.89
CA LEU A 118 0.46 3.78 -1.45
C LEU A 118 -0.82 3.41 -2.22
N HIS A 119 -1.67 4.40 -2.49
CA HIS A 119 -2.89 4.24 -3.27
C HIS A 119 -2.56 3.88 -4.73
N LEU A 120 -1.66 4.63 -5.36
CA LEU A 120 -1.25 4.42 -6.76
C LEU A 120 -0.59 3.04 -6.96
N ASN A 121 0.26 2.61 -6.04
CA ASN A 121 0.88 1.28 -6.09
C ASN A 121 -0.13 0.13 -5.91
N LYS A 122 -1.19 0.34 -5.11
CA LYS A 122 -2.30 -0.61 -4.97
C LYS A 122 -3.27 -0.51 -6.15
N GLY A 123 -3.47 0.69 -6.69
CA GLY A 123 -4.36 0.96 -7.81
C GLY A 123 -3.92 0.27 -9.10
N ALA A 124 -2.64 0.19 -9.39
CA ALA A 124 -2.13 -0.57 -10.53
C ALA A 124 -2.61 -2.04 -10.50
N SER A 125 -2.61 -2.67 -9.31
CA SER A 125 -3.15 -4.02 -9.12
C SER A 125 -4.68 -4.10 -9.13
N ILE A 126 -5.37 -2.98 -8.95
CA ILE A 126 -6.83 -2.87 -8.98
C ILE A 126 -7.30 -2.62 -10.42
N LEU A 127 -6.61 -1.79 -11.20
CA LEU A 127 -6.88 -1.60 -12.62
C LEU A 127 -6.74 -2.91 -13.40
N ASP A 128 -5.71 -3.72 -13.09
CA ASP A 128 -5.56 -5.06 -13.63
C ASP A 128 -6.71 -6.01 -13.22
N ARG A 129 -7.38 -5.73 -12.10
CA ARG A 129 -8.50 -6.54 -11.59
C ARG A 129 -9.88 -5.95 -11.88
N GLU A 130 -10.02 -4.63 -11.89
CA GLU A 130 -11.31 -3.94 -12.06
C GLU A 130 -11.64 -3.65 -13.52
N GLY A 131 -10.68 -3.57 -14.42
CA GLY A 131 -10.91 -3.67 -15.87
C GLY A 131 -11.55 -5.01 -16.26
N ILE A 132 -11.45 -6.01 -15.38
CA ILE A 132 -12.06 -7.35 -15.49
C ILE A 132 -13.40 -7.44 -14.72
N ARG A 133 -13.66 -6.53 -13.75
CA ARG A 133 -14.82 -6.62 -12.84
C ARG A 133 -15.95 -5.65 -13.10
N GLU A 134 -15.86 -4.81 -14.10
CA GLU A 134 -16.95 -3.89 -14.46
C GLU A 134 -18.22 -4.58 -15.02
N GLY A 135 -18.19 -5.91 -15.19
CA GLY A 135 -19.38 -6.72 -15.53
C GLY A 135 -20.08 -7.38 -14.33
N GLU A 136 -19.55 -7.30 -13.12
CA GLU A 136 -20.24 -7.84 -11.94
C GLU A 136 -21.08 -6.75 -11.27
N ASP A 137 -22.39 -6.75 -11.49
CA ASP A 137 -23.43 -6.00 -10.79
C ASP A 137 -23.59 -6.41 -9.30
N LYS A 138 -22.53 -6.82 -8.64
CA LYS A 138 -22.55 -7.00 -7.19
C LYS A 138 -22.36 -5.63 -6.53
N PRO A 139 -23.37 -5.13 -5.79
CA PRO A 139 -23.23 -3.88 -5.06
C PRO A 139 -22.00 -4.00 -4.16
N ARG A 140 -21.02 -3.10 -4.35
CA ARG A 140 -19.85 -3.02 -3.47
C ARG A 140 -20.36 -2.82 -2.05
N GLU A 141 -19.89 -3.64 -1.10
CA GLU A 141 -20.19 -3.37 0.30
C GLU A 141 -19.68 -1.94 0.63
N PRO A 142 -20.56 -1.01 1.05
CA PRO A 142 -20.22 0.43 1.14
C PRO A 142 -18.97 0.73 1.97
N HIS A 143 -18.61 -0.18 2.90
CA HIS A 143 -17.48 -0.05 3.80
C HIS A 143 -16.19 -0.74 3.31
N LYS A 144 -16.20 -1.39 2.13
CA LYS A 144 -15.01 -2.06 1.56
C LYS A 144 -14.53 -1.37 0.28
N GLY A 145 -13.25 -1.55 -0.04
CA GLY A 145 -12.65 -1.08 -1.28
C GLY A 145 -11.67 0.08 -1.10
N HIS A 146 -11.16 0.56 -2.23
CA HIS A 146 -10.27 1.73 -2.36
C HIS A 146 -10.85 2.68 -3.41
N ALA A 147 -10.54 3.99 -3.29
CA ALA A 147 -10.88 4.96 -4.32
C ALA A 147 -10.15 4.61 -5.63
N PRO A 148 -10.83 4.55 -6.78
CA PRO A 148 -10.20 4.18 -8.04
C PRO A 148 -9.23 5.26 -8.56
N ILE A 149 -9.50 6.52 -8.28
CA ILE A 149 -8.69 7.69 -8.63
C ILE A 149 -8.41 8.47 -7.36
N PHE A 150 -7.14 8.75 -7.06
CA PHE A 150 -6.76 9.44 -5.81
C PHE A 150 -7.30 10.87 -5.73
N GLU A 151 -7.38 11.58 -6.85
CA GLU A 151 -7.94 12.93 -6.93
C GLU A 151 -9.47 12.97 -6.80
N MET A 152 -10.14 11.83 -6.88
CA MET A 152 -11.58 11.71 -6.68
C MET A 152 -11.87 11.24 -5.28
N VAL A 153 -12.21 12.20 -4.41
CA VAL A 153 -12.56 11.90 -3.02
C VAL A 153 -13.79 10.99 -2.99
N THR A 154 -13.64 9.83 -2.36
CA THR A 154 -14.65 8.78 -2.29
C THR A 154 -15.04 8.50 -0.85
N THR A 155 -16.34 8.48 -0.55
CA THR A 155 -16.89 8.18 0.78
C THR A 155 -17.18 6.68 0.94
N TYR A 156 -17.06 6.20 2.18
CA TYR A 156 -17.29 4.80 2.57
C TYR A 156 -18.20 4.73 3.81
N PRO A 157 -19.53 4.77 3.62
CA PRO A 157 -20.49 4.79 4.70
C PRO A 157 -20.34 3.61 5.68
N GLY A 158 -20.53 3.87 6.96
CA GLY A 158 -20.50 2.86 8.04
C GLY A 158 -19.10 2.41 8.45
N ARG A 159 -18.03 2.81 7.75
CA ARG A 159 -16.66 2.38 8.05
C ARG A 159 -16.19 2.87 9.43
N ALA A 160 -16.53 4.10 9.79
CA ALA A 160 -16.24 4.67 11.10
C ALA A 160 -16.99 3.94 12.24
N ALA A 161 -18.26 3.61 12.03
CA ALA A 161 -19.06 2.87 12.99
C ALA A 161 -18.54 1.44 13.24
N ILE A 162 -18.04 0.77 12.21
CA ILE A 162 -17.35 -0.53 12.34
C ILE A 162 -16.07 -0.38 13.16
N ALA A 163 -15.27 0.66 12.90
CA ALA A 163 -14.05 0.93 13.64
C ALA A 163 -14.33 1.21 15.13
N ALA A 164 -15.35 2.02 15.44
CA ALA A 164 -15.74 2.35 16.80
C ALA A 164 -16.06 1.10 17.67
N ARG A 165 -16.51 0.00 17.05
CA ARG A 165 -16.82 -1.26 17.75
C ARG A 165 -15.59 -2.10 18.09
N LEU A 166 -14.38 -1.72 17.68
CA LEU A 166 -13.18 -2.45 18.03
C LEU A 166 -12.93 -2.42 19.55
N PRO A 167 -12.24 -3.45 20.10
CA PRO A 167 -11.97 -3.53 21.53
C PRO A 167 -11.25 -2.31 22.08
N ASP A 168 -11.62 -1.87 23.27
CA ASP A 168 -10.89 -0.85 24.02
C ASP A 168 -9.52 -1.37 24.45
N LEU A 169 -8.54 -0.48 24.52
CA LEU A 169 -7.17 -0.79 24.96
C LEU A 169 -6.77 -0.06 26.25
N LEU A 170 -7.70 0.70 26.85
CA LEU A 170 -7.48 1.43 28.08
C LEU A 170 -6.98 0.49 29.20
N GLY A 171 -5.88 0.89 29.86
CA GLY A 171 -5.26 0.13 30.93
C GLY A 171 -4.43 -1.08 30.49
N ARG A 172 -4.42 -1.45 29.22
CA ARG A 172 -3.66 -2.60 28.68
C ARG A 172 -2.23 -2.21 28.31
N PHE A 173 -1.29 -3.11 28.58
CA PHE A 173 0.13 -2.96 28.25
C PHE A 173 0.49 -3.73 26.98
N ASN A 174 1.38 -3.17 26.15
CA ASN A 174 1.98 -3.84 25.01
C ASN A 174 3.52 -3.63 25.01
N PRO A 175 4.29 -4.67 25.31
CA PRO A 175 5.76 -4.55 25.37
C PRO A 175 6.40 -4.16 24.04
N ALA A 176 5.74 -4.43 22.89
CA ALA A 176 6.23 -4.04 21.56
C ALA A 176 6.03 -2.54 21.26
N THR A 177 5.18 -1.85 22.00
CA THR A 177 4.92 -0.41 21.85
C THR A 177 4.73 0.24 23.22
N PRO A 178 5.79 0.25 24.07
CA PRO A 178 5.69 0.69 25.47
C PRO A 178 5.26 2.15 25.59
N TRP A 179 5.56 3.00 24.60
CA TRP A 179 5.15 4.40 24.55
C TRP A 179 3.62 4.58 24.45
N LYS A 180 2.84 3.56 24.05
CA LYS A 180 1.37 3.56 24.07
C LYS A 180 0.79 2.90 25.32
N GLU A 181 1.58 2.83 26.37
CA GLU A 181 1.19 2.15 27.59
C GLU A 181 -0.13 2.69 28.14
N ARG A 182 -1.06 1.76 28.37
CA ARG A 182 -2.33 1.98 29.06
C ARG A 182 -3.27 3.02 28.45
N LEU A 183 -2.95 3.57 27.28
CA LEU A 183 -3.83 4.49 26.56
C LEU A 183 -5.04 3.77 25.97
N PRO A 184 -6.19 4.46 25.77
CA PRO A 184 -7.27 3.96 24.92
C PRO A 184 -6.78 3.60 23.53
N ARG A 185 -7.56 2.84 22.77
CA ARG A 185 -7.23 2.62 21.34
C ARG A 185 -7.18 3.96 20.60
N ILE A 186 -6.12 4.13 19.80
CA ILE A 186 -5.89 5.33 19.02
C ILE A 186 -6.20 5.04 17.55
N PHE A 187 -7.16 5.76 16.98
CA PHE A 187 -7.48 5.74 15.56
C PHE A 187 -6.82 6.89 14.82
N PHE A 188 -6.26 6.61 13.65
CA PHE A 188 -5.90 7.64 12.68
C PHE A 188 -6.96 7.72 11.59
N VAL A 189 -7.60 8.88 11.48
CA VAL A 189 -8.67 9.14 10.52
C VAL A 189 -8.10 9.59 9.18
N SER A 190 -8.45 8.88 8.10
CA SER A 190 -8.12 9.23 6.72
C SER A 190 -6.61 9.24 6.40
N ASP A 191 -5.88 8.19 6.82
CA ASP A 191 -4.47 7.99 6.44
C ASP A 191 -4.27 7.80 4.92
N MET A 192 -5.33 7.44 4.18
CA MET A 192 -5.34 7.27 2.74
C MET A 192 -5.98 8.45 1.99
N GLY A 193 -5.87 9.65 2.56
CA GLY A 193 -6.41 10.87 1.95
C GLY A 193 -6.41 12.05 2.91
N ASP A 194 -7.24 13.06 2.62
CA ASP A 194 -7.53 14.17 3.52
C ASP A 194 -9.04 14.38 3.56
N ALA A 195 -9.67 14.01 4.68
CA ALA A 195 -11.11 14.10 4.86
C ALA A 195 -11.65 15.55 4.76
N LEU A 196 -10.81 16.54 5.03
CA LEU A 196 -11.13 17.95 4.94
C LEU A 196 -10.60 18.61 3.65
N SER A 197 -10.26 17.82 2.64
CA SER A 197 -9.86 18.35 1.35
C SER A 197 -10.99 19.17 0.71
N SER A 198 -10.64 20.12 -0.16
CA SER A 198 -11.60 21.00 -0.85
C SER A 198 -12.65 20.24 -1.69
N ARG A 199 -12.44 18.95 -1.92
CA ARG A 199 -13.36 18.04 -2.61
C ARG A 199 -14.03 17.07 -1.64
N GLY A 200 -13.84 17.25 -0.31
CA GLY A 200 -14.43 16.42 0.73
C GLY A 200 -15.93 16.66 0.87
N ASP A 201 -16.66 15.63 1.23
CA ASP A 201 -18.08 15.71 1.57
C ASP A 201 -18.22 15.96 3.08
N PHE A 202 -18.35 17.23 3.48
CA PHE A 202 -18.50 17.62 4.88
C PHE A 202 -19.88 17.21 5.45
N GLY A 203 -20.89 17.10 4.61
CA GLY A 203 -22.19 16.53 5.01
C GLY A 203 -22.04 15.08 5.45
N PHE A 204 -21.30 14.28 4.69
CA PHE A 204 -20.96 12.91 5.04
C PHE A 204 -20.18 12.82 6.36
N LEU A 205 -19.21 13.70 6.60
CA LEU A 205 -18.48 13.73 7.87
C LEU A 205 -19.40 13.97 9.06
N LYS A 206 -20.38 14.87 8.92
CA LYS A 206 -21.37 15.16 9.97
C LYS A 206 -22.33 13.99 10.22
N THR A 207 -22.75 13.28 9.19
CA THR A 207 -23.81 12.27 9.26
C THR A 207 -23.28 10.84 9.45
N ASP A 208 -22.02 10.56 9.15
CA ASP A 208 -21.41 9.22 9.30
C ASP A 208 -20.27 9.22 10.34
N LEU A 209 -19.24 10.06 10.17
CA LEU A 209 -18.05 10.00 11.00
C LEU A 209 -18.32 10.54 12.43
N MET A 210 -18.91 11.74 12.55
CA MET A 210 -19.13 12.35 13.87
C MET A 210 -20.10 11.54 14.77
N PRO A 211 -21.21 10.98 14.27
CA PRO A 211 -22.03 10.07 15.04
C PRO A 211 -21.28 8.82 15.52
N ALA A 212 -20.38 8.26 14.71
CA ALA A 212 -19.57 7.12 15.10
C ALA A 212 -18.60 7.48 16.24
N ILE A 213 -17.92 8.64 16.16
CA ILE A 213 -17.01 9.15 17.20
C ILE A 213 -17.76 9.43 18.50
N ASN A 214 -18.95 10.03 18.41
CA ASN A 214 -19.79 10.43 19.54
C ASN A 214 -20.62 9.28 20.16
N SER A 215 -20.66 8.11 19.51
CA SER A 215 -21.35 6.93 20.06
C SER A 215 -20.64 6.43 21.33
N ASP A 216 -21.34 5.66 22.17
CA ASP A 216 -20.75 5.03 23.35
C ASP A 216 -19.55 4.14 22.99
N ALA A 217 -19.60 3.51 21.82
CA ALA A 217 -18.49 2.74 21.28
C ALA A 217 -17.32 3.63 20.88
N GLY A 218 -17.57 4.75 20.20
CA GLY A 218 -16.55 5.68 19.72
C GLY A 218 -15.88 6.48 20.82
N LYS A 219 -16.63 6.86 21.86
CA LYS A 219 -16.12 7.57 23.05
C LYS A 219 -15.09 6.76 23.85
N ARG A 220 -15.00 5.45 23.63
CA ARG A 220 -13.98 4.62 24.29
C ARG A 220 -12.57 4.82 23.71
N HIS A 221 -12.44 5.49 22.57
CA HIS A 221 -11.23 5.60 21.77
C HIS A 221 -10.78 7.05 21.59
N LEU A 222 -9.50 7.23 21.25
CA LEU A 222 -8.95 8.49 20.82
C LEU A 222 -8.91 8.52 19.29
N TRP A 223 -9.27 9.65 18.70
CA TRP A 223 -9.35 9.84 17.25
C TRP A 223 -8.42 10.95 16.83
N LEU A 224 -7.39 10.63 16.06
CA LEU A 224 -6.43 11.58 15.52
C LEU A 224 -6.88 12.00 14.14
N TRP A 225 -7.16 13.26 13.95
CA TRP A 225 -7.65 13.81 12.70
C TRP A 225 -6.64 14.77 12.10
N LEU A 226 -5.84 14.28 11.16
CA LEU A 226 -4.78 15.02 10.50
C LEU A 226 -5.27 15.57 9.16
N THR A 227 -5.03 16.85 8.93
CA THR A 227 -5.32 17.53 7.66
C THR A 227 -4.21 18.51 7.28
N LYS A 228 -4.02 18.74 5.98
CA LYS A 228 -3.22 19.86 5.48
C LYS A 228 -4.05 21.13 5.20
N ARG A 229 -5.33 21.10 5.64
CA ARG A 229 -6.29 22.21 5.50
C ARG A 229 -6.95 22.55 6.81
N PRO A 230 -6.16 23.03 7.80
CA PRO A 230 -6.70 23.39 9.10
C PRO A 230 -7.73 24.53 9.02
N GLU A 231 -7.70 25.38 7.99
CA GLU A 231 -8.73 26.38 7.70
C GLU A 231 -10.12 25.78 7.43
N HIS A 232 -10.17 24.58 6.83
CA HIS A 232 -11.42 23.83 6.69
C HIS A 232 -11.81 23.14 8.00
N MET A 233 -10.80 22.71 8.78
CA MET A 233 -11.05 22.13 10.09
C MET A 233 -11.65 23.13 11.07
N VAL A 234 -11.21 24.41 11.03
CA VAL A 234 -11.82 25.51 11.80
C VAL A 234 -13.31 25.61 11.49
N LYS A 235 -13.66 25.76 10.22
CA LYS A 235 -15.06 25.88 9.77
C LYS A 235 -15.89 24.64 10.13
N PHE A 236 -15.31 23.46 9.96
CA PHE A 236 -16.00 22.22 10.31
C PHE A 236 -16.22 22.11 11.82
N ALA A 237 -15.23 22.50 12.64
CA ALA A 237 -15.37 22.51 14.09
C ALA A 237 -16.45 23.50 14.56
N GLU A 238 -16.50 24.71 13.99
CA GLU A 238 -17.57 25.69 14.25
C GLU A 238 -18.94 25.11 13.91
N ASP A 239 -19.07 24.47 12.79
CA ASP A 239 -20.30 23.90 12.24
C ASP A 239 -20.88 22.74 13.07
N ILE A 240 -20.02 22.01 13.81
CA ILE A 240 -20.41 20.92 14.72
C ILE A 240 -20.41 21.31 16.20
N GLY A 241 -20.16 22.60 16.53
CA GLY A 241 -20.10 23.09 17.91
C GLY A 241 -18.81 22.75 18.67
N GLY A 242 -17.74 22.38 17.95
CA GLY A 242 -16.44 21.95 18.48
C GLY A 242 -16.22 20.45 18.44
N PHE A 243 -14.95 20.04 18.40
CA PHE A 243 -14.60 18.63 18.47
C PHE A 243 -14.80 18.06 19.88
N PRO A 244 -15.27 16.81 20.02
CA PRO A 244 -15.38 16.17 21.32
C PRO A 244 -13.98 15.89 21.94
N PRO A 245 -13.88 15.70 23.26
CA PRO A 245 -12.61 15.61 23.98
C PRO A 245 -11.72 14.43 23.57
N ASN A 246 -12.27 13.44 22.91
CA ASN A 246 -11.55 12.27 22.38
C ASN A 246 -11.03 12.47 20.95
N VAL A 247 -11.13 13.67 20.38
CA VAL A 247 -10.57 14.03 19.08
C VAL A 247 -9.36 14.93 19.26
N CYS A 248 -8.22 14.55 18.68
CA CYS A 248 -7.06 15.40 18.52
C CYS A 248 -7.06 16.00 17.11
N ALA A 249 -7.20 17.33 17.05
CA ALA A 249 -7.10 18.09 15.80
C ALA A 249 -5.63 18.26 15.42
N MET A 250 -5.25 17.90 14.19
CA MET A 250 -3.84 17.88 13.78
C MET A 250 -3.64 18.50 12.40
N THR A 251 -2.48 19.12 12.20
CA THR A 251 -2.03 19.55 10.87
C THR A 251 -0.58 19.19 10.61
N THR A 252 -0.18 19.21 9.31
CA THR A 252 1.19 18.92 8.88
C THR A 252 1.95 20.19 8.58
N LEU A 253 3.20 20.26 9.08
CA LEU A 253 4.22 21.21 8.67
C LEU A 253 5.36 20.43 8.01
N THR A 254 5.97 20.99 6.95
CA THR A 254 7.11 20.37 6.27
C THR A 254 8.40 21.19 6.42
N GLY A 255 8.29 22.43 6.86
CA GLY A 255 9.40 23.36 7.02
C GLY A 255 8.95 24.70 7.60
N PRO A 256 9.83 25.71 7.61
CA PRO A 256 9.56 27.05 8.13
C PRO A 256 8.89 28.00 7.09
N ASP A 257 8.34 27.44 6.01
CA ASP A 257 7.69 28.19 4.94
C ASP A 257 6.36 28.81 5.40
N GLU A 258 5.93 29.86 4.68
CA GLU A 258 4.72 30.63 5.02
C GLU A 258 3.47 29.75 5.08
N LYS A 259 3.34 28.78 4.17
CA LYS A 259 2.20 27.87 4.10
C LYS A 259 2.13 26.95 5.33
N SER A 260 3.28 26.39 5.73
CA SER A 260 3.40 25.60 6.97
C SER A 260 3.06 26.42 8.21
N LEU A 261 3.62 27.65 8.31
CA LEU A 261 3.36 28.53 9.47
C LEU A 261 1.91 29.02 9.51
N LYS A 262 1.28 29.26 8.34
CA LYS A 262 -0.15 29.57 8.27
C LYS A 262 -0.99 28.41 8.79
N ARG A 263 -0.68 27.15 8.43
CA ARG A 263 -1.37 25.96 8.95
C ARG A 263 -1.29 25.87 10.48
N LEU A 264 -0.14 26.23 11.06
CA LEU A 264 0.00 26.29 12.52
C LEU A 264 -0.95 27.33 13.13
N ALA A 265 -1.04 28.52 12.53
CA ALA A 265 -1.94 29.58 13.00
C ALA A 265 -3.41 29.15 12.90
N ASP A 266 -3.82 28.57 11.76
CA ASP A 266 -5.19 28.07 11.55
C ASP A 266 -5.55 26.94 12.53
N LEU A 267 -4.64 26.00 12.80
CA LEU A 267 -4.86 24.91 13.77
C LEU A 267 -5.17 25.45 15.18
N LYS A 268 -4.49 26.50 15.60
CA LYS A 268 -4.73 27.12 16.91
C LYS A 268 -6.15 27.69 17.07
N SER A 269 -6.79 28.04 15.96
CA SER A 269 -8.17 28.53 15.92
C SER A 269 -9.20 27.41 15.93
N VAL A 270 -8.80 26.16 15.77
CA VAL A 270 -9.72 25.00 15.81
C VAL A 270 -10.28 24.84 17.21
N ASN A 271 -11.61 24.77 17.34
CA ASN A 271 -12.25 24.42 18.62
C ASN A 271 -12.11 22.93 18.92
N ALA A 272 -11.02 22.57 19.59
CA ALA A 272 -10.66 21.21 20.01
C ALA A 272 -9.96 21.23 21.36
N ALA A 273 -10.12 20.17 22.15
CA ALA A 273 -9.46 20.04 23.44
C ALA A 273 -7.95 19.76 23.30
N VAL A 274 -7.56 19.03 22.26
CA VAL A 274 -6.18 18.63 22.00
C VAL A 274 -5.79 19.00 20.56
N ARG A 275 -4.62 19.62 20.41
CA ARG A 275 -4.05 19.99 19.10
C ARG A 275 -2.67 19.42 18.92
N GLY A 276 -2.41 18.82 17.76
CA GLY A 276 -1.13 18.22 17.42
C GLY A 276 -0.55 18.71 16.10
N LEU A 277 0.76 18.72 16.03
CA LEU A 277 1.51 18.96 14.81
C LEU A 277 2.16 17.66 14.33
N SER A 278 2.02 17.35 13.05
CA SER A 278 2.81 16.34 12.36
C SER A 278 3.85 17.05 11.49
N ILE A 279 5.08 17.14 11.99
CA ILE A 279 6.21 17.71 11.25
C ILE A 279 6.89 16.54 10.51
N GLU A 280 6.15 16.00 9.56
CA GLU A 280 6.53 14.81 8.79
C GLU A 280 5.92 14.84 7.37
N PRO A 281 6.79 14.76 6.34
CA PRO A 281 8.26 14.79 6.43
C PRO A 281 8.78 16.18 6.79
N LEU A 282 9.79 16.24 7.65
CA LEU A 282 10.53 17.48 7.92
C LEU A 282 11.56 17.68 6.81
N TRP A 283 11.34 18.69 5.96
CA TRP A 283 12.18 18.97 4.78
C TRP A 283 13.30 19.96 5.04
N ASP A 284 13.10 20.81 6.04
CA ASP A 284 14.04 21.86 6.39
C ASP A 284 13.95 22.20 7.88
N ARG A 285 15.02 22.76 8.44
CA ARG A 285 15.10 23.17 9.83
C ARG A 285 14.03 24.20 10.16
N ILE A 286 13.21 23.93 11.17
CA ILE A 286 12.27 24.92 11.75
C ILE A 286 12.87 25.51 13.01
N PRO A 287 13.41 26.74 12.98
CA PRO A 287 13.96 27.39 14.15
C PRO A 287 12.90 27.56 15.26
N PRO A 288 13.23 27.35 16.55
CA PRO A 288 12.30 27.48 17.67
C PRO A 288 11.57 28.82 17.75
N ASN A 289 12.21 29.91 17.34
CA ASN A 289 11.62 31.25 17.32
C ASN A 289 10.53 31.43 16.24
N LYS A 290 10.50 30.58 15.23
CA LYS A 290 9.43 30.53 14.21
C LYS A 290 8.30 29.57 14.58
N LEU A 291 8.53 28.63 15.50
CA LEU A 291 7.57 27.60 15.90
C LEU A 291 6.90 27.97 17.23
N ASN A 292 5.84 28.77 17.18
CA ASN A 292 5.09 29.10 18.39
C ASN A 292 4.17 27.94 18.80
N LEU A 293 4.56 27.22 19.85
CA LEU A 293 3.83 26.05 20.39
C LEU A 293 2.73 26.38 21.42
N ASN A 294 2.44 27.64 21.70
CA ASN A 294 1.33 27.98 22.62
C ASN A 294 0.00 27.44 22.05
N GLY A 295 -0.74 26.67 22.86
CA GLY A 295 -1.99 26.02 22.47
C GLY A 295 -1.81 24.78 21.59
N ILE A 296 -0.59 24.24 21.52
CA ILE A 296 -0.25 22.93 20.93
C ILE A 296 0.10 21.97 22.06
N ASP A 297 -0.42 20.76 22.01
CA ASP A 297 -0.25 19.73 23.04
C ASP A 297 0.72 18.62 22.61
N TRP A 298 0.92 18.46 21.29
CA TRP A 298 1.70 17.37 20.72
C TRP A 298 2.44 17.75 19.45
N VAL A 299 3.69 17.29 19.34
CA VAL A 299 4.52 17.44 18.14
C VAL A 299 5.10 16.08 17.74
N ILE A 300 4.72 15.58 16.57
CA ILE A 300 5.28 14.39 15.94
C ILE A 300 6.31 14.85 14.90
N VAL A 301 7.51 14.28 14.91
CA VAL A 301 8.58 14.59 13.96
C VAL A 301 9.02 13.34 13.23
N GLY A 302 9.36 13.46 11.96
CA GLY A 302 9.92 12.36 11.20
C GLY A 302 10.55 12.78 9.88
N GLY A 303 11.59 12.03 9.49
CA GLY A 303 12.23 12.15 8.19
C GLY A 303 11.36 11.53 7.08
N GLU A 304 11.68 11.87 5.83
CA GLU A 304 10.98 11.39 4.65
C GLU A 304 11.24 9.90 4.42
N SER A 305 10.17 9.12 4.27
CA SER A 305 10.24 7.72 3.85
C SER A 305 9.97 7.60 2.36
N GLY A 306 10.79 6.82 1.64
CA GLY A 306 10.65 6.69 0.20
C GLY A 306 11.67 5.72 -0.39
N SER A 307 12.01 5.88 -1.66
CA SER A 307 13.04 5.09 -2.32
C SER A 307 14.35 5.91 -2.43
N GLY A 308 15.30 5.60 -1.55
CA GLY A 308 16.72 5.93 -1.65
C GLY A 308 17.03 7.39 -2.02
N GLU A 309 17.69 7.56 -3.15
CA GLU A 309 18.21 8.85 -3.65
C GLU A 309 17.15 9.95 -3.88
N LEU A 310 15.88 9.59 -3.88
CA LEU A 310 14.80 10.56 -4.12
C LEU A 310 14.29 11.23 -2.83
N THR A 311 14.70 10.74 -1.64
CA THR A 311 14.31 11.30 -0.36
C THR A 311 15.29 12.37 0.11
N ARG A 312 14.75 13.39 0.80
CA ARG A 312 15.55 14.49 1.33
C ARG A 312 16.34 14.05 2.57
N PRO A 313 17.51 14.64 2.82
CA PRO A 313 18.23 14.44 4.07
C PRO A 313 17.40 14.89 5.28
N PHE A 314 17.54 14.16 6.40
CA PHE A 314 16.95 14.50 7.69
C PHE A 314 18.06 14.62 8.74
N ALA A 315 18.39 15.85 9.12
CA ALA A 315 19.41 16.09 10.13
C ALA A 315 18.85 15.79 11.52
N LEU A 316 19.56 14.95 12.29
CA LEU A 316 19.15 14.56 13.64
C LEU A 316 19.12 15.76 14.59
N GLU A 317 19.98 16.74 14.36
CA GLU A 317 20.04 18.02 15.09
C GLU A 317 18.71 18.77 15.03
N TRP A 318 17.98 18.69 13.91
CA TRP A 318 16.65 19.32 13.78
C TRP A 318 15.63 18.66 14.72
N ALA A 319 15.70 17.33 14.86
CA ALA A 319 14.82 16.61 15.78
C ALA A 319 15.14 16.92 17.23
N GLU A 320 16.43 17.02 17.57
CA GLU A 320 16.90 17.39 18.91
C GLU A 320 16.47 18.81 19.29
N GLU A 321 16.64 19.78 18.38
CA GLU A 321 16.22 21.15 18.60
C GLU A 321 14.71 21.27 18.81
N LEU A 322 13.90 20.54 18.02
CA LEU A 322 12.45 20.50 18.18
C LEU A 322 12.03 19.81 19.49
N ARG A 323 12.69 18.71 19.87
CA ARG A 323 12.47 18.03 21.16
C ARG A 323 12.70 18.99 22.33
N ASP A 324 13.86 19.66 22.34
CA ASP A 324 14.24 20.57 23.41
C ASP A 324 13.31 21.78 23.48
N HIS A 325 12.83 22.24 22.31
CA HIS A 325 11.83 23.29 22.26
C HIS A 325 10.48 22.84 22.85
N CYS A 326 10.03 21.63 22.51
CA CYS A 326 8.82 21.03 23.08
C CYS A 326 8.93 20.88 24.60
N GLN A 327 10.05 20.36 25.11
CA GLN A 327 10.29 20.20 26.55
C GLN A 327 10.22 21.55 27.30
N LYS A 328 10.86 22.60 26.77
CA LYS A 328 10.81 23.94 27.33
C LYS A 328 9.39 24.53 27.37
N LYS A 329 8.50 24.06 26.49
CA LYS A 329 7.11 24.52 26.39
C LYS A 329 6.10 23.59 27.08
N GLY A 330 6.54 22.46 27.62
CA GLY A 330 5.66 21.46 28.21
C GLY A 330 4.76 20.75 27.19
N VAL A 331 5.22 20.64 25.94
CA VAL A 331 4.53 19.98 24.82
C VAL A 331 5.10 18.57 24.64
N ALA A 332 4.24 17.57 24.50
CA ALA A 332 4.67 16.20 24.26
C ALA A 332 5.39 16.09 22.90
N PHE A 333 6.53 15.38 22.88
CA PHE A 333 7.33 15.17 21.68
C PHE A 333 7.36 13.70 21.28
N PHE A 334 7.19 13.44 19.98
CA PHE A 334 7.19 12.08 19.43
C PHE A 334 8.08 12.00 18.19
N LEU A 335 9.26 11.37 18.30
CA LEU A 335 10.05 11.05 17.12
C LEU A 335 9.53 9.74 16.51
N LYS A 336 8.94 9.85 15.33
CA LYS A 336 8.32 8.71 14.65
C LYS A 336 9.36 7.84 13.95
N GLN A 337 10.19 8.46 13.12
CA GLN A 337 11.19 7.78 12.28
C GLN A 337 12.26 8.78 11.83
N LEU A 338 13.46 8.25 11.52
CA LEU A 338 14.57 9.05 11.00
C LEU A 338 14.50 9.22 9.46
N GLY A 339 13.60 8.48 8.80
CA GLY A 339 13.49 8.49 7.34
C GLY A 339 14.56 7.65 6.64
N GLN A 340 14.64 7.79 5.32
CA GLN A 340 15.55 7.02 4.47
C GLN A 340 16.98 7.57 4.48
N ASN A 341 17.14 8.89 4.62
CA ASN A 341 18.43 9.59 4.54
C ASN A 341 18.72 10.41 5.81
N PRO A 342 18.87 9.77 7.00
CA PRO A 342 19.25 10.50 8.20
C PRO A 342 20.71 10.94 8.12
N THR A 343 20.99 12.12 8.68
CA THR A 343 22.35 12.67 8.76
C THR A 343 22.66 13.16 10.16
N ARG A 344 23.95 13.05 10.56
CA ARG A 344 24.52 13.67 11.77
C ARG A 344 25.72 14.50 11.36
N ASP A 345 25.77 15.77 11.75
CA ASP A 345 26.83 16.72 11.36
C ASP A 345 27.04 16.75 9.82
N GLY A 346 25.95 16.65 9.07
CA GLY A 346 25.96 16.61 7.61
C GLY A 346 26.45 15.28 7.00
N GLN A 347 26.81 14.29 7.81
CA GLN A 347 27.26 12.98 7.33
C GLN A 347 26.11 11.97 7.34
N PRO A 348 25.93 11.14 6.28
CA PRO A 348 24.91 10.12 6.21
C PRO A 348 25.05 9.06 7.32
N ILE A 349 23.91 8.64 7.90
CA ILE A 349 23.84 7.54 8.85
C ILE A 349 23.20 6.34 8.15
N THR A 350 23.83 5.17 8.26
CA THR A 350 23.29 3.93 7.73
C THR A 350 22.50 3.19 8.81
N LEU A 351 21.22 2.92 8.53
CA LEU A 351 20.33 2.12 9.38
C LEU A 351 20.01 0.79 8.69
N LYS A 352 19.75 -0.25 9.48
CA LYS A 352 19.27 -1.55 8.97
C LYS A 352 17.80 -1.47 8.51
N ASP A 353 17.03 -0.64 9.21
CA ASP A 353 15.65 -0.33 8.83
C ASP A 353 15.62 0.83 7.83
N ASN A 354 15.30 0.53 6.57
CA ASN A 354 15.22 1.51 5.48
C ASN A 354 14.23 2.67 5.72
N HIS A 355 13.30 2.53 6.68
CA HIS A 355 12.39 3.61 7.06
C HIS A 355 12.88 4.40 8.28
N GLY A 356 13.94 3.92 8.93
CA GLY A 356 14.46 4.53 10.15
C GLY A 356 13.45 4.55 11.32
N GLY A 357 12.50 3.61 11.34
CA GLY A 357 11.44 3.55 12.36
C GLY A 357 11.79 2.70 13.59
N LYS A 358 12.84 1.88 13.51
CA LYS A 358 13.33 1.06 14.63
C LYS A 358 14.16 1.89 15.58
N TRP A 359 13.54 2.33 16.65
CA TRP A 359 14.17 3.22 17.61
C TRP A 359 15.34 2.57 18.40
N GLU A 360 15.44 1.25 18.39
CA GLU A 360 16.59 0.53 18.95
C GLU A 360 17.91 0.81 18.20
N GLU A 361 17.79 1.24 16.93
CA GLU A 361 18.92 1.64 16.08
C GLU A 361 19.30 3.12 16.26
N TRP A 362 18.50 3.91 17.02
CA TRP A 362 18.74 5.33 17.23
C TRP A 362 19.66 5.58 18.42
N GLU A 363 20.27 6.74 18.42
CA GLU A 363 20.92 7.28 19.61
C GLU A 363 19.90 7.37 20.77
N GLU A 364 20.33 7.07 21.99
CA GLU A 364 19.43 7.01 23.14
C GLU A 364 18.74 8.36 23.38
N SER A 365 19.45 9.45 23.17
CA SER A 365 18.93 10.83 23.28
C SER A 365 17.73 11.12 22.39
N LEU A 366 17.58 10.39 21.26
CA LEU A 366 16.49 10.55 20.29
C LEU A 366 15.31 9.62 20.55
N ARG A 367 15.42 8.67 21.49
CA ARG A 367 14.35 7.67 21.77
C ARG A 367 13.20 8.26 22.57
N THR A 368 12.60 9.34 22.06
CA THR A 368 11.49 10.04 22.71
C THR A 368 10.20 9.84 21.94
N ARG A 369 9.21 9.23 22.60
CA ARG A 369 7.87 8.95 22.06
C ARG A 369 6.80 9.20 23.12
N GLU A 370 6.47 10.48 23.32
CA GLU A 370 5.51 10.93 24.32
C GLU A 370 4.14 11.18 23.69
N PHE A 371 3.09 11.04 24.51
CA PHE A 371 1.73 11.43 24.16
C PHE A 371 1.26 12.60 25.01
N PRO A 372 0.29 13.41 24.53
CA PRO A 372 -0.27 14.50 25.30
C PRO A 372 -0.80 14.05 26.67
N ARG A 373 -0.58 14.87 27.68
CA ARG A 373 -1.14 14.63 29.01
C ARG A 373 -2.65 14.38 28.98
N ALA A 374 -3.38 15.08 28.13
CA ALA A 374 -4.81 14.91 27.95
C ALA A 374 -5.20 13.49 27.49
N PHE A 375 -4.34 12.76 26.76
CA PHE A 375 -4.61 11.36 26.38
C PHE A 375 -4.49 10.41 27.59
N HIS A 376 -3.55 10.65 28.49
CA HIS A 376 -3.39 9.87 29.71
C HIS A 376 -4.48 10.17 30.74
N GLU A 377 -5.02 11.39 30.73
CA GLU A 377 -6.13 11.81 31.60
C GLU A 377 -7.49 11.39 31.05
N TYR A 378 -7.60 11.14 29.74
CA TYR A 378 -8.85 10.74 29.12
C TYR A 378 -9.31 9.38 29.64
N ARG A 379 -10.47 9.34 30.29
CA ARG A 379 -11.05 8.14 30.94
C ARG A 379 -10.13 7.51 32.00
N LYS A 380 -9.25 8.29 32.64
CA LYS A 380 -8.32 7.79 33.66
C LYS A 380 -9.04 7.09 34.82
N ASP A 381 -10.20 7.61 35.23
CA ASP A 381 -10.99 7.05 36.34
C ASP A 381 -11.65 5.70 35.99
N GLU A 382 -11.80 5.41 34.70
CA GLU A 382 -12.30 4.13 34.20
C GLU A 382 -11.18 3.10 34.00
N MET A 383 -9.91 3.51 34.11
CA MET A 383 -8.78 2.67 33.79
C MET A 383 -8.61 1.57 34.83
N ARG A 384 -8.79 0.32 34.41
CA ARG A 384 -8.39 -0.87 35.18
C ARG A 384 -7.08 -1.38 34.61
N LEU A 385 -6.05 -1.42 35.46
CA LEU A 385 -4.74 -1.92 35.06
C LEU A 385 -4.81 -3.42 34.77
N SER A 386 -4.33 -3.85 33.63
CA SER A 386 -4.23 -5.24 33.24
C SER A 386 -2.84 -5.50 32.70
N ASP A 387 -2.20 -6.57 33.20
CA ASP A 387 -0.93 -7.05 32.68
C ASP A 387 -1.10 -7.90 31.42
N GLU A 388 -2.35 -8.20 31.02
CA GLU A 388 -2.60 -8.82 29.73
C GLU A 388 -2.08 -7.91 28.61
N PRO A 389 -1.26 -8.45 27.69
CA PRO A 389 -0.82 -7.72 26.52
C PRO A 389 -2.04 -7.18 25.75
N ARG A 390 -1.91 -5.97 25.19
CA ARG A 390 -2.92 -5.49 24.23
C ARG A 390 -3.19 -6.59 23.22
N PRO A 391 -4.45 -6.93 22.95
CA PRO A 391 -4.73 -7.95 21.96
C PRO A 391 -4.14 -7.46 20.62
N ILE A 392 -3.01 -8.05 20.25
CA ILE A 392 -2.64 -8.13 18.85
C ILE A 392 -3.84 -8.84 18.24
N GLN A 393 -4.60 -8.21 17.36
CA GLN A 393 -5.63 -8.93 16.63
C GLN A 393 -4.89 -10.00 15.82
N LYS A 394 -4.70 -11.15 16.44
CA LYS A 394 -4.31 -12.36 15.72
C LYS A 394 -5.42 -12.53 14.68
N LYS A 395 -5.09 -12.54 13.38
CA LYS A 395 -5.89 -13.30 12.43
C LYS A 395 -6.24 -14.57 13.19
N LYS A 396 -7.56 -14.86 13.40
CA LYS A 396 -8.03 -16.00 14.18
C LYS A 396 -7.12 -17.15 13.86
N GLU A 397 -6.28 -17.58 14.82
CA GLU A 397 -5.55 -18.82 14.66
C GLU A 397 -6.63 -19.88 14.41
N PRO A 398 -6.53 -20.64 13.31
CA PRO A 398 -7.49 -21.71 13.09
C PRO A 398 -7.46 -22.56 14.37
N LYS A 399 -8.63 -22.79 14.96
CA LYS A 399 -8.75 -23.66 16.14
C LYS A 399 -7.98 -24.92 15.81
N ARG A 400 -6.95 -25.26 16.60
CA ARG A 400 -6.20 -26.50 16.46
C ARG A 400 -7.23 -27.62 16.31
N SER A 401 -7.23 -28.27 15.16
CA SER A 401 -7.99 -29.50 15.01
C SER A 401 -7.44 -30.44 16.05
N LYS A 402 -8.32 -30.98 16.90
CA LYS A 402 -7.99 -32.11 17.76
C LYS A 402 -7.93 -33.35 16.87
N ASP A 403 -7.06 -33.35 15.87
CA ASP A 403 -6.80 -34.52 15.07
C ASP A 403 -5.78 -35.35 15.84
N SER A 404 -6.25 -36.40 16.48
CA SER A 404 -5.47 -37.33 17.33
C SER A 404 -4.45 -38.14 16.54
N THR A 405 -4.29 -37.90 15.24
CA THR A 405 -3.44 -38.69 14.32
C THR A 405 -2.14 -37.97 13.94
N VAL A 406 -1.87 -36.75 14.45
CA VAL A 406 -0.64 -35.99 14.12
C VAL A 406 0.54 -36.54 14.93
N THR A 407 1.58 -37.01 14.25
CA THR A 407 2.79 -37.55 14.88
C THR A 407 3.74 -36.43 15.38
N ARG A 408 4.66 -36.78 16.29
CA ARG A 408 5.72 -35.86 16.75
C ARG A 408 6.65 -35.44 15.61
N GLU A 409 6.90 -36.31 14.67
CA GLU A 409 7.73 -36.04 13.50
C GLU A 409 7.05 -35.05 12.55
N GLU A 410 5.75 -35.22 12.28
CA GLU A 410 4.97 -34.26 11.50
C GLU A 410 4.96 -32.85 12.14
N GLN A 411 4.88 -32.77 13.47
CA GLN A 411 4.93 -31.50 14.20
C GLN A 411 6.31 -30.84 14.07
N ALA A 412 7.39 -31.59 14.21
CA ALA A 412 8.75 -31.11 14.09
C ALA A 412 9.05 -30.63 12.67
N GLU A 413 8.61 -31.39 11.67
CA GLU A 413 8.79 -31.08 10.26
C GLU A 413 7.99 -29.84 9.85
N PHE A 414 6.72 -29.76 10.25
CA PHE A 414 5.90 -28.56 10.02
C PHE A 414 6.57 -27.32 10.62
N LYS A 415 7.07 -27.40 11.86
CA LYS A 415 7.72 -26.27 12.54
C LYS A 415 8.97 -25.79 11.80
N ARG A 416 9.79 -26.71 11.26
CA ARG A 416 10.98 -26.38 10.45
C ARG A 416 10.60 -25.68 9.16
N GLN A 417 9.72 -26.29 8.37
CA GLN A 417 9.34 -25.75 7.07
C GLN A 417 8.55 -24.45 7.18
N HIS A 418 7.67 -24.35 8.18
CA HIS A 418 6.90 -23.13 8.44
C HIS A 418 7.79 -21.96 8.85
N ALA A 419 8.88 -22.20 9.57
CA ALA A 419 9.85 -21.17 9.91
C ALA A 419 10.57 -20.59 8.67
N ILE A 420 10.90 -21.43 7.69
CA ILE A 420 11.48 -21.00 6.39
C ILE A 420 10.48 -20.14 5.63
N VAL A 421 9.22 -20.57 5.54
CA VAL A 421 8.15 -19.80 4.86
C VAL A 421 7.90 -18.44 5.55
N LYS A 422 7.98 -18.39 6.89
CA LYS A 422 7.81 -17.14 7.67
C LYS A 422 8.99 -16.17 7.57
N LYS A 423 10.22 -16.65 7.40
CA LYS A 423 11.41 -15.80 7.32
C LYS A 423 11.43 -14.87 6.10
N GLY A 424 10.54 -15.07 5.14
CA GLY A 424 10.39 -14.20 3.97
C GLY A 424 11.63 -14.25 3.08
N ALA A 425 11.44 -14.68 1.90
CA ALA A 425 12.35 -15.06 0.88
C ALA A 425 13.47 -14.04 0.56
N GLN A 426 14.65 -14.30 1.02
CA GLN A 426 15.84 -13.94 0.26
C GLN A 426 16.12 -14.94 -0.88
N ALA A 427 15.56 -16.14 -0.82
CA ALA A 427 15.64 -17.12 -1.91
C ALA A 427 14.24 -17.74 -2.15
N PHE A 428 13.58 -17.34 -3.21
CA PHE A 428 12.24 -17.83 -3.61
C PHE A 428 12.15 -19.36 -3.71
N TRP A 429 13.24 -20.03 -3.99
CA TRP A 429 13.35 -21.48 -4.11
C TRP A 429 13.31 -22.20 -2.75
N GLU A 430 13.89 -21.61 -1.67
CA GLU A 430 13.81 -22.18 -0.32
C GLU A 430 12.36 -22.20 0.19
N VAL A 431 11.66 -21.10 -0.02
CA VAL A 431 10.24 -20.99 0.31
C VAL A 431 9.42 -21.96 -0.52
N GLY A 432 9.72 -22.08 -1.82
CA GLY A 432 9.04 -23.03 -2.70
C GLY A 432 9.24 -24.49 -2.28
N ARG A 433 10.46 -24.87 -1.89
CA ARG A 433 10.76 -26.21 -1.35
C ARG A 433 10.03 -26.48 -0.02
N ALA A 434 10.07 -25.52 0.90
CA ALA A 434 9.36 -25.64 2.17
C ALA A 434 7.84 -25.80 1.96
N LEU A 435 7.27 -25.06 1.04
CA LEU A 435 5.86 -25.19 0.64
C LEU A 435 5.58 -26.57 0.00
N ALA A 436 6.51 -27.12 -0.78
CA ALA A 436 6.36 -28.45 -1.37
C ALA A 436 6.28 -29.54 -0.29
N VAL A 437 7.17 -29.49 0.70
CA VAL A 437 7.17 -30.44 1.84
C VAL A 437 5.85 -30.34 2.63
N ILE A 438 5.42 -29.12 2.96
CA ILE A 438 4.17 -28.89 3.71
C ILE A 438 2.96 -29.39 2.90
N LYS A 439 2.96 -29.19 1.57
CA LYS A 439 1.86 -29.62 0.70
C LYS A 439 1.82 -31.13 0.56
N ALA A 440 2.93 -31.77 0.23
CA ALA A 440 3.03 -33.21 0.01
C ALA A 440 2.68 -34.01 1.27
N GLY A 441 3.23 -33.60 2.43
CA GLY A 441 2.96 -34.24 3.73
C GLY A 441 1.62 -33.84 4.34
N LYS A 442 0.82 -33.00 3.68
CA LYS A 442 -0.41 -32.39 4.23
C LYS A 442 -0.18 -31.77 5.63
N LEU A 443 1.03 -31.25 5.87
CA LEU A 443 1.46 -30.74 7.17
C LEU A 443 0.70 -29.47 7.62
N TRP A 444 -0.04 -28.81 6.71
CA TRP A 444 -0.91 -27.69 7.09
C TRP A 444 -1.92 -28.05 8.20
N ARG A 445 -2.29 -29.33 8.31
CA ARG A 445 -3.17 -29.86 9.38
C ARG A 445 -2.54 -29.68 10.76
N VAL A 446 -1.21 -29.84 10.86
CA VAL A 446 -0.45 -29.65 12.10
C VAL A 446 -0.57 -28.21 12.61
N GLY A 447 -0.65 -27.24 11.66
CA GLY A 447 -0.90 -25.83 11.95
C GLY A 447 -2.36 -25.50 12.27
N GLY A 448 -3.25 -26.52 12.29
CA GLY A 448 -4.67 -26.32 12.55
C GLY A 448 -5.48 -25.80 11.35
N HIS A 449 -4.93 -25.86 10.14
CA HIS A 449 -5.61 -25.42 8.93
C HIS A 449 -6.48 -26.52 8.34
N LYS A 450 -7.68 -26.19 7.84
CA LYS A 450 -8.61 -27.13 7.24
C LYS A 450 -8.22 -27.53 5.82
N SER A 451 -7.47 -26.68 5.14
CA SER A 451 -7.05 -26.90 3.76
C SER A 451 -5.69 -26.25 3.46
N TRP A 452 -5.09 -26.68 2.35
CA TRP A 452 -3.91 -26.03 1.77
C TRP A 452 -4.15 -24.54 1.49
N ASP A 453 -5.32 -24.19 1.00
CA ASP A 453 -5.67 -22.81 0.63
C ASP A 453 -5.79 -21.90 1.87
N GLU A 454 -6.33 -22.43 2.96
CA GLU A 454 -6.39 -21.73 4.24
C GLU A 454 -4.98 -21.49 4.80
N TYR A 455 -4.10 -22.49 4.72
CA TYR A 455 -2.69 -22.36 5.10
C TYR A 455 -2.00 -21.26 4.29
N CYS A 456 -2.10 -21.27 2.96
CA CYS A 456 -1.51 -20.25 2.10
C CYS A 456 -2.02 -18.85 2.45
N GLY A 457 -3.31 -18.69 2.69
CA GLY A 457 -3.92 -17.42 3.09
C GLY A 457 -3.51 -16.93 4.48
N SER A 458 -3.13 -17.84 5.38
CA SER A 458 -2.71 -17.51 6.74
C SER A 458 -1.26 -17.06 6.83
N VAL A 459 -0.42 -17.40 5.86
CA VAL A 459 0.97 -16.95 5.79
C VAL A 459 1.01 -15.53 5.25
N ALA A 460 1.57 -14.60 6.02
CA ALA A 460 1.52 -13.17 5.73
C ALA A 460 1.95 -12.84 4.29
N GLY A 461 1.02 -12.22 3.53
CA GLY A 461 1.27 -11.75 2.17
C GLY A 461 1.25 -12.81 1.07
N MET A 462 0.92 -14.08 1.37
CA MET A 462 0.95 -15.15 0.39
C MET A 462 -0.46 -15.51 -0.11
N SER A 463 -0.76 -15.20 -1.38
CA SER A 463 -1.95 -15.71 -2.05
C SER A 463 -1.72 -17.17 -2.52
N ARG A 464 -2.81 -17.94 -2.71
CA ARG A 464 -2.74 -19.29 -3.31
C ARG A 464 -1.95 -19.30 -4.61
N GLY A 465 -2.22 -18.34 -5.50
CA GLY A 465 -1.53 -18.21 -6.78
C GLY A 465 -0.02 -17.95 -6.62
N HIS A 466 0.38 -17.16 -5.61
CA HIS A 466 1.79 -16.93 -5.31
C HIS A 466 2.46 -18.20 -4.77
N ALA A 467 1.82 -18.92 -3.85
CA ALA A 467 2.33 -20.19 -3.34
C ALA A 467 2.52 -21.24 -4.47
N HIS A 468 1.56 -21.32 -5.40
CA HIS A 468 1.68 -22.22 -6.55
C HIS A 468 2.83 -21.83 -7.50
N ARG A 469 3.08 -20.54 -7.71
CA ARG A 469 4.22 -20.08 -8.52
C ARG A 469 5.56 -20.42 -7.87
N LEU A 470 5.68 -20.24 -6.55
CA LEU A 470 6.89 -20.62 -5.80
C LEU A 470 7.14 -22.11 -5.84
N LEU A 471 6.10 -22.93 -5.72
CA LEU A 471 6.17 -24.38 -5.89
C LEU A 471 6.69 -24.77 -7.27
N GLY A 472 6.12 -24.18 -8.33
CA GLY A 472 6.54 -24.43 -9.71
C GLY A 472 7.99 -24.00 -9.96
N ALA A 473 8.38 -22.84 -9.42
CA ALA A 473 9.75 -22.33 -9.56
C ALA A 473 10.77 -23.23 -8.82
N ALA A 474 10.46 -23.70 -7.63
CA ALA A 474 11.31 -24.64 -6.90
C ALA A 474 11.43 -25.98 -7.64
N GLY A 475 10.33 -26.51 -8.19
CA GLY A 475 10.34 -27.71 -9.01
C GLY A 475 11.22 -27.58 -10.28
N PHE A 476 11.14 -26.45 -10.96
CA PHE A 476 12.00 -26.18 -12.12
C PHE A 476 13.49 -26.08 -11.75
N LEU A 477 13.82 -25.46 -10.62
CA LEU A 477 15.21 -25.39 -10.13
C LEU A 477 15.79 -26.77 -9.77
N GLU A 478 15.01 -27.66 -9.18
CA GLU A 478 15.46 -29.02 -8.92
C GLU A 478 15.70 -29.78 -10.24
N LEU A 479 14.85 -29.57 -11.25
CA LEU A 479 15.03 -30.13 -12.58
C LEU A 479 16.31 -29.59 -13.25
N LEU A 480 16.59 -28.27 -13.14
CA LEU A 480 17.81 -27.66 -13.67
C LEU A 480 19.09 -28.22 -13.03
N LYS A 481 19.11 -28.44 -11.72
CA LYS A 481 20.28 -28.97 -10.99
C LYS A 481 20.68 -30.37 -11.44
N THR A 482 19.74 -31.15 -11.95
CA THR A 482 19.98 -32.50 -12.48
C THR A 482 20.28 -32.51 -13.99
N SER A 483 20.23 -31.34 -14.65
CA SER A 483 20.47 -31.17 -16.08
C SER A 483 21.90 -30.68 -16.37
N PRO A 484 22.51 -31.10 -17.50
CA PRO A 484 23.76 -30.52 -17.98
C PRO A 484 23.73 -28.99 -18.25
N ARG A 485 22.54 -28.39 -18.26
CA ARG A 485 22.30 -26.95 -18.50
C ARG A 485 22.18 -26.15 -17.19
N GLY A 486 22.60 -26.72 -16.05
CA GLY A 486 22.44 -26.13 -14.72
C GLY A 486 23.44 -25.04 -14.31
N ASP A 487 24.31 -24.58 -15.21
CA ASP A 487 25.36 -23.60 -14.89
C ASP A 487 24.81 -22.20 -14.62
N VAL A 488 23.70 -21.81 -15.27
CA VAL A 488 22.99 -20.53 -15.05
C VAL A 488 21.64 -20.80 -14.40
N LEU A 489 21.50 -20.40 -13.13
CA LEU A 489 20.26 -20.59 -12.37
C LEU A 489 19.39 -19.31 -12.39
N PRO A 490 18.04 -19.42 -12.41
CA PRO A 490 17.17 -18.26 -12.25
C PRO A 490 17.42 -17.53 -10.93
N VAL A 491 17.56 -16.22 -10.98
CA VAL A 491 17.76 -15.38 -9.78
C VAL A 491 16.45 -14.82 -9.21
N MET A 492 15.36 -14.89 -9.99
CA MET A 492 14.03 -14.43 -9.59
C MET A 492 12.94 -15.41 -10.02
N GLU A 493 11.88 -15.54 -9.21
CA GLU A 493 10.69 -16.35 -9.53
C GLU A 493 10.04 -15.93 -10.86
N THR A 494 10.08 -14.63 -11.17
CA THR A 494 9.51 -14.08 -12.41
C THR A 494 10.14 -14.61 -13.68
N GLN A 495 11.42 -15.04 -13.66
CA GLN A 495 12.08 -15.68 -14.79
C GLN A 495 11.53 -17.09 -15.05
N VAL A 496 11.04 -17.78 -14.03
CA VAL A 496 10.51 -19.14 -14.17
C VAL A 496 9.04 -19.15 -14.66
N ARG A 497 8.26 -18.10 -14.39
CA ARG A 497 6.84 -18.03 -14.76
C ARG A 497 6.52 -18.35 -16.21
N PRO A 498 7.23 -17.78 -17.21
CA PRO A 498 6.95 -18.11 -18.60
C PRO A 498 7.14 -19.60 -18.88
N LEU A 499 8.19 -20.21 -18.31
CA LEU A 499 8.52 -21.61 -18.51
C LEU A 499 7.45 -22.58 -17.97
N LEU A 500 6.77 -22.21 -16.89
CA LEU A 500 5.70 -23.02 -16.29
C LEU A 500 4.45 -23.15 -17.19
N ARG A 501 4.39 -22.39 -18.28
CA ARG A 501 3.34 -22.53 -19.32
C ARG A 501 3.58 -23.74 -20.22
N LEU A 502 4.82 -24.20 -20.31
CA LEU A 502 5.17 -25.40 -21.05
C LEU A 502 4.80 -26.64 -20.23
N PRO A 503 4.01 -27.58 -20.78
CA PRO A 503 3.55 -28.74 -20.03
C PRO A 503 4.70 -29.68 -19.67
N GLU A 504 5.64 -29.92 -20.61
CA GLU A 504 6.67 -30.91 -20.46
C GLU A 504 7.96 -30.35 -19.83
N PRO A 505 8.55 -31.08 -18.86
CA PRO A 505 9.82 -30.68 -18.22
C PRO A 505 10.96 -30.42 -19.21
N GLU A 506 11.09 -31.25 -20.23
CA GLU A 506 12.12 -31.14 -21.26
C GLU A 506 11.97 -29.85 -22.09
N GLN A 507 10.73 -29.44 -22.39
CA GLN A 507 10.46 -28.19 -23.08
C GLN A 507 10.89 -26.99 -22.24
N ARG A 508 10.71 -27.04 -20.92
CA ARG A 508 11.14 -25.99 -19.99
C ARG A 508 12.66 -25.87 -19.94
N LEU A 509 13.39 -27.01 -19.94
CA LEU A 509 14.85 -27.03 -20.00
C LEU A 509 15.36 -26.49 -21.34
N THR A 510 14.71 -26.88 -22.44
CA THR A 510 15.05 -26.39 -23.78
C THR A 510 14.83 -24.89 -23.87
N ALA A 511 13.69 -24.38 -23.43
CA ALA A 511 13.38 -22.94 -23.43
C ALA A 511 14.40 -22.13 -22.60
N TRP A 512 14.79 -22.65 -21.43
CA TRP A 512 15.78 -22.01 -20.57
C TRP A 512 17.16 -21.98 -21.25
N GLY A 513 17.61 -23.12 -21.83
CA GLY A 513 18.87 -23.22 -22.56
C GLY A 513 18.92 -22.27 -23.76
N THR A 514 17.88 -22.25 -24.59
CA THR A 514 17.76 -21.33 -25.73
C THR A 514 17.82 -19.86 -25.29
N ALA A 515 17.17 -19.53 -24.17
CA ALA A 515 17.21 -18.18 -23.66
C ALA A 515 18.61 -17.78 -23.14
N ILE A 516 19.35 -18.72 -22.52
CA ILE A 516 20.76 -18.49 -22.13
C ILE A 516 21.64 -18.27 -23.36
N GLU A 517 21.51 -19.11 -24.39
CA GLU A 517 22.25 -18.98 -25.64
C GLU A 517 22.01 -17.60 -26.29
N ARG A 518 20.76 -17.14 -26.35
CA ARG A 518 20.38 -15.83 -26.86
C ARG A 518 20.80 -14.66 -25.95
N SER A 519 21.15 -14.94 -24.71
CA SER A 519 21.72 -13.97 -23.75
C SER A 519 23.24 -14.03 -23.68
N GLU A 520 23.92 -14.64 -24.69
CA GLU A 520 25.37 -14.79 -24.77
C GLU A 520 25.96 -15.45 -23.49
N GLY A 521 25.26 -16.40 -22.92
CA GLY A 521 25.64 -17.11 -21.69
C GLY A 521 25.27 -16.35 -20.39
N GLY A 522 24.65 -15.18 -20.47
CA GLY A 522 24.22 -14.38 -19.33
C GLY A 522 22.85 -14.77 -18.78
N GLN A 523 22.34 -13.98 -17.84
CA GLN A 523 21.00 -14.15 -17.24
C GLN A 523 19.89 -13.79 -18.24
N PRO A 524 18.99 -14.71 -18.61
CA PRO A 524 17.88 -14.41 -19.49
C PRO A 524 16.90 -13.40 -18.88
N THR A 525 16.48 -12.43 -19.68
CA THR A 525 15.44 -11.50 -19.27
C THR A 525 14.04 -12.14 -19.36
N VAL A 526 13.09 -11.65 -18.55
CA VAL A 526 11.69 -12.16 -18.59
C VAL A 526 11.06 -12.00 -19.97
N PRO A 527 11.20 -10.86 -20.70
CA PRO A 527 10.68 -10.73 -22.07
C PRO A 527 11.27 -11.76 -23.03
N LEU A 528 12.58 -12.02 -22.98
CA LEU A 528 13.23 -13.02 -23.82
C LEU A 528 12.66 -14.42 -23.55
N LEU A 529 12.48 -14.79 -22.28
CA LEU A 529 11.88 -16.06 -21.89
C LEU A 529 10.42 -16.19 -22.37
N GLN A 530 9.66 -15.09 -22.35
CA GLN A 530 8.32 -15.06 -22.92
C GLN A 530 8.34 -15.31 -24.42
N THR A 531 9.27 -14.69 -25.15
CA THR A 531 9.43 -14.89 -26.59
C THR A 531 9.77 -16.34 -26.91
N VAL A 532 10.80 -16.91 -26.26
CA VAL A 532 11.21 -18.31 -26.49
C VAL A 532 10.09 -19.30 -26.17
N VAL A 533 9.36 -19.07 -25.07
CA VAL A 533 8.20 -19.91 -24.72
C VAL A 533 7.06 -19.79 -25.75
N CYS A 534 6.80 -18.61 -26.29
CA CYS A 534 5.82 -18.42 -27.34
C CYS A 534 6.24 -19.15 -28.63
N GLU A 535 7.50 -19.10 -29.03
CA GLU A 535 8.03 -19.83 -30.20
C GLU A 535 7.86 -21.35 -30.07
N ILE A 536 8.03 -21.89 -28.84
CA ILE A 536 7.85 -23.33 -28.59
C ILE A 536 6.36 -23.70 -28.59
N LEU A 537 5.50 -22.85 -28.05
CA LEU A 537 4.06 -23.10 -28.01
C LEU A 537 3.38 -22.91 -29.37
N TYR A 538 3.92 -22.04 -30.21
CA TYR A 538 3.33 -21.63 -31.49
C TYR A 538 4.41 -21.59 -32.61
N PRO A 539 4.92 -22.76 -33.05
CA PRO A 539 6.03 -22.84 -34.00
C PRO A 539 5.71 -22.24 -35.37
N ASP A 540 4.44 -22.16 -35.75
CA ASP A 540 4.01 -21.68 -37.07
C ASP A 540 3.75 -20.16 -37.12
N GLY A 541 4.18 -19.42 -36.10
CA GLY A 541 4.02 -17.96 -36.06
C GLY A 541 2.57 -17.46 -35.92
N THR A 542 1.60 -18.37 -35.73
CA THR A 542 0.19 -18.06 -35.49
C THR A 542 -0.05 -17.68 -34.04
N ALA A 543 0.76 -16.75 -33.51
CA ALA A 543 0.59 -16.23 -32.17
C ALA A 543 -0.57 -15.20 -32.13
N GLU A 544 -1.79 -15.64 -32.30
CA GLU A 544 -2.87 -15.05 -31.52
C GLU A 544 -2.58 -15.39 -30.06
N ARG A 545 -2.38 -14.37 -29.23
CA ARG A 545 -2.27 -14.56 -27.77
C ARG A 545 -3.47 -15.43 -27.39
N PRO A 546 -3.29 -16.62 -26.78
CA PRO A 546 -4.43 -17.40 -26.35
C PRO A 546 -5.28 -16.49 -25.48
N GLU A 547 -6.53 -16.32 -25.86
CA GLU A 547 -7.50 -15.57 -25.06
C GLU A 547 -7.40 -16.09 -23.63
N SER A 548 -7.24 -15.19 -22.68
CA SER A 548 -7.23 -15.61 -21.27
C SER A 548 -8.55 -16.33 -20.99
N ARG A 549 -8.56 -17.33 -20.07
CA ARG A 549 -9.83 -17.95 -19.65
C ARG A 549 -10.89 -16.90 -19.27
N ALA A 550 -10.48 -15.76 -18.76
CA ALA A 550 -11.37 -14.63 -18.48
C ALA A 550 -11.97 -14.02 -19.76
N THR A 551 -11.17 -13.85 -20.81
CA THR A 551 -11.65 -13.36 -22.13
C THR A 551 -12.56 -14.38 -22.78
N GLN A 552 -12.22 -15.68 -22.71
CA GLN A 552 -13.08 -16.77 -23.20
C GLN A 552 -14.43 -16.80 -22.49
N ARG A 553 -14.44 -16.66 -21.14
CA ARG A 553 -15.67 -16.56 -20.34
C ARG A 553 -16.52 -15.36 -20.72
N LEU A 554 -15.91 -14.20 -20.96
CA LEU A 554 -16.60 -12.99 -21.41
C LEU A 554 -17.22 -13.17 -22.80
N ASN A 555 -16.49 -13.81 -23.72
CA ASN A 555 -16.99 -14.10 -25.06
C ASN A 555 -18.18 -15.06 -25.04
N VAL A 556 -18.10 -16.15 -24.22
CA VAL A 556 -19.21 -17.09 -24.05
C VAL A 556 -20.39 -16.42 -23.34
N ALA A 557 -20.16 -15.63 -22.30
CA ALA A 557 -21.21 -14.88 -21.62
C ALA A 557 -21.86 -13.83 -22.52
N GLY A 558 -21.08 -13.19 -23.40
CA GLY A 558 -21.60 -12.30 -24.45
C GLY A 558 -22.50 -13.02 -25.43
N ARG A 559 -22.06 -14.16 -25.96
CA ARG A 559 -22.85 -15.02 -26.86
C ARG A 559 -24.13 -15.53 -26.18
N LEU A 560 -24.06 -15.93 -24.90
CA LEU A 560 -25.22 -16.34 -24.11
C LEU A 560 -26.23 -15.19 -23.94
N ARG A 561 -25.76 -14.00 -23.63
CA ARG A 561 -26.61 -12.78 -23.52
C ARG A 561 -27.29 -12.46 -24.83
N ASP A 562 -26.55 -12.54 -25.93
CA ASP A 562 -27.09 -12.23 -27.27
C ASP A 562 -28.04 -13.34 -27.75
N ALA A 563 -27.77 -14.59 -27.39
CA ALA A 563 -28.66 -15.73 -27.61
C ALA A 563 -30.00 -15.57 -26.86
N ILE A 564 -29.95 -15.16 -25.58
CA ILE A 564 -31.16 -14.88 -24.80
C ILE A 564 -31.98 -13.73 -25.40
N ARG A 565 -31.34 -12.69 -25.91
CA ARG A 565 -32.00 -11.56 -26.57
C ARG A 565 -32.57 -11.90 -27.95
N GLY A 566 -31.91 -12.82 -28.65
CA GLY A 566 -32.28 -13.23 -30.03
C GLY A 566 -33.31 -14.34 -30.10
N HIS A 567 -33.91 -14.82 -29.01
CA HIS A 567 -34.91 -15.89 -28.97
C HIS A 567 -34.42 -17.21 -29.62
N VAL A 568 -33.19 -17.61 -29.36
CA VAL A 568 -32.61 -18.87 -29.84
C VAL A 568 -33.22 -20.11 -29.15
N SER A 569 -33.03 -21.28 -29.76
CA SER A 569 -33.54 -22.53 -29.24
C SER A 569 -32.93 -22.93 -27.92
N TYR A 570 -33.66 -23.70 -27.11
CA TYR A 570 -33.21 -24.20 -25.79
C TYR A 570 -31.92 -25.01 -25.90
N SER A 571 -31.73 -25.80 -26.96
CA SER A 571 -30.50 -26.57 -27.18
C SER A 571 -29.25 -25.71 -27.39
N GLN A 572 -29.38 -24.57 -28.06
CA GLN A 572 -28.26 -23.63 -28.22
C GLN A 572 -27.89 -22.92 -26.94
N LEU A 573 -28.85 -22.70 -26.03
CA LEU A 573 -28.58 -22.18 -24.68
C LEU A 573 -27.89 -23.22 -23.82
N GLU A 574 -28.25 -24.48 -23.89
CA GLU A 574 -27.58 -25.58 -23.16
C GLU A 574 -26.11 -25.74 -23.58
N GLU A 575 -25.82 -25.75 -24.91
CA GLU A 575 -24.44 -25.80 -25.42
C GLU A 575 -23.57 -24.63 -24.90
N LEU A 576 -24.12 -23.43 -24.88
CA LEU A 576 -23.39 -22.24 -24.36
C LEU A 576 -23.19 -22.29 -22.85
N LEU A 577 -24.11 -22.90 -22.10
CA LEU A 577 -23.98 -23.10 -20.66
C LEU A 577 -22.92 -24.16 -20.35
N GLU A 578 -22.89 -25.29 -21.07
CA GLU A 578 -21.87 -26.31 -20.94
C GLU A 578 -20.47 -25.77 -21.28
N GLU A 579 -20.35 -24.95 -22.35
CA GLU A 579 -19.11 -24.27 -22.69
C GLU A 579 -18.64 -23.33 -21.56
N LEU A 580 -19.56 -22.61 -20.93
CA LEU A 580 -19.25 -21.73 -19.81
C LEU A 580 -18.84 -22.49 -18.55
N GLU A 581 -19.52 -23.60 -18.24
CA GLU A 581 -19.18 -24.48 -17.11
C GLU A 581 -17.81 -25.14 -17.30
N GLY A 582 -17.45 -25.53 -18.51
CA GLY A 582 -16.11 -26.04 -18.83
C GLY A 582 -14.99 -25.03 -18.66
N LEU A 583 -15.31 -23.72 -18.66
CA LEU A 583 -14.37 -22.63 -18.42
C LEU A 583 -14.32 -22.17 -16.96
N LEU A 584 -15.30 -22.51 -16.14
CA LEU A 584 -15.35 -22.21 -14.70
C LEU A 584 -14.42 -23.13 -13.90
#